data_4fa809342b1bc1455bc64db6dc561e92
#
_entry.id   4fa809342b1bc1455bc64db6dc561e92
#
_cell.length_a   1.000
_cell.length_b   1.000
_cell.length_c   1.000
_cell.angle_alpha   90.00
_cell.angle_beta   90.00
_cell.angle_gamma   90.00
#
_symmetry.space_group_name_H-M   'P 1'
#
loop_
_entity.id
_entity.type
_entity.pdbx_description
1 polymer ?
#
loop_
_entity_poly.entity_id
_entity_poly.type
_entity_poly.pdbx_seq_one_letter_code
_entity_poly.pdbx_strand_id
1 'polypeptide(L)'
;ISFYDHFGASSSEDLMNRIRFMVKGLNCKYIFLDHISIVISGMDTQDERRLIDMTMTKLRKLVEELKCAMFVVSHLKRPEGKFGHEEGVQTSLSHLRGSHSLAQLSDCVLGFERDQQSEDEHNVLTCRVLKNRFSGDTGIATTLIYNKDTGRLSEGDFDE
;
A
#
# COMPACT_ATOMS: atom_id res chain seq x y z
N ILE A 1 3.14 18.96 -6.10
CA ILE A 1 2.31 17.91 -5.50
C ILE A 1 0.87 18.41 -5.50
N SER A 2 -0.05 17.58 -5.98
CA SER A 2 -1.49 17.84 -5.94
C SER A 2 -2.14 16.87 -4.97
N PHE A 3 -3.00 17.38 -4.09
CA PHE A 3 -3.75 16.58 -3.13
C PHE A 3 -5.21 16.52 -3.54
N TYR A 4 -5.83 15.39 -3.29
CA TYR A 4 -7.26 15.20 -3.39
C TYR A 4 -7.75 14.55 -2.09
N ASP A 5 -8.45 15.33 -1.29
CA ASP A 5 -9.10 14.84 -0.09
C ASP A 5 -10.46 14.26 -0.43
N HIS A 6 -10.67 13.03 -0.03
CA HIS A 6 -11.94 12.34 -0.23
C HIS A 6 -12.70 12.28 1.09
N PHE A 7 -13.80 13.02 1.14
CA PHE A 7 -14.74 12.98 2.27
C PHE A 7 -16.05 12.34 1.79
N GLY A 8 -16.34 11.14 2.26
CA GLY A 8 -17.57 10.41 2.00
C GLY A 8 -17.48 9.31 0.94
N ALA A 9 -18.64 8.69 0.65
CA ALA A 9 -18.73 7.62 -0.31
C ALA A 9 -18.60 8.15 -1.75
N SER A 10 -17.55 7.73 -2.45
CA SER A 10 -17.45 7.92 -3.90
C SER A 10 -17.63 6.60 -4.62
N SER A 11 -18.19 6.66 -5.81
CA SER A 11 -18.19 5.49 -6.68
C SER A 11 -16.77 5.19 -7.17
N SER A 12 -16.48 3.93 -7.49
CA SER A 12 -15.21 3.58 -8.12
C SER A 12 -14.97 4.36 -9.43
N GLU A 13 -16.03 4.78 -10.10
CA GLU A 13 -15.96 5.57 -11.33
C GLU A 13 -15.49 7.00 -11.08
N ASP A 14 -15.97 7.63 -10.00
CA ASP A 14 -15.51 8.97 -9.61
C ASP A 14 -14.01 8.97 -9.31
N LEU A 15 -13.50 7.95 -8.60
CA LEU A 15 -12.07 7.78 -8.39
C LEU A 15 -11.31 7.68 -9.70
N MET A 16 -11.76 6.83 -10.64
CA MET A 16 -11.10 6.68 -11.94
C MET A 16 -11.06 7.99 -12.71
N ASN A 17 -12.15 8.77 -12.69
CA ASN A 17 -12.21 10.06 -13.36
C ASN A 17 -11.28 11.09 -12.71
N ARG A 18 -11.15 11.08 -11.39
CA ARG A 18 -10.19 11.93 -10.66
C ARG A 18 -8.75 11.60 -11.01
N ILE A 19 -8.40 10.33 -11.05
CA ILE A 19 -7.06 9.90 -11.45
C ILE A 19 -6.77 10.32 -12.90
N ARG A 20 -7.73 10.16 -13.83
CA ARG A 20 -7.58 10.66 -15.21
C ARG A 20 -7.31 12.16 -15.27
N PHE A 21 -8.05 12.95 -14.48
CA PHE A 21 -7.83 14.38 -14.38
C PHE A 21 -6.44 14.71 -13.82
N MET A 22 -6.00 14.04 -12.75
CA MET A 22 -4.67 14.28 -12.19
C MET A 22 -3.57 13.96 -13.19
N VAL A 23 -3.68 12.88 -13.94
CA VAL A 23 -2.67 12.51 -14.93
C VAL A 23 -2.74 13.39 -16.19
N LYS A 24 -3.92 13.54 -16.80
CA LYS A 24 -4.06 14.27 -18.09
C LYS A 24 -4.16 15.78 -17.90
N GLY A 25 -4.84 16.24 -16.85
CA GLY A 25 -5.06 17.67 -16.60
C GLY A 25 -3.92 18.33 -15.82
N LEU A 26 -3.38 17.64 -14.80
CA LEU A 26 -2.32 18.16 -13.93
C LEU A 26 -0.94 17.58 -14.23
N ASN A 27 -0.81 16.70 -15.24
CA ASN A 27 0.44 16.06 -15.66
C ASN A 27 1.13 15.27 -14.51
N CYS A 28 0.36 14.68 -13.59
CA CYS A 28 0.89 13.84 -12.53
C CYS A 28 1.38 12.50 -13.12
N LYS A 29 2.64 12.16 -12.89
CA LYS A 29 3.24 10.89 -13.33
C LYS A 29 3.16 9.78 -12.28
N TYR A 30 3.06 10.17 -11.02
CA TYR A 30 3.01 9.30 -9.84
C TYR A 30 1.72 9.58 -9.09
N ILE A 31 0.95 8.52 -8.85
CA ILE A 31 -0.32 8.57 -8.10
C ILE A 31 -0.16 7.73 -6.83
N PHE A 32 -0.50 8.31 -5.69
CA PHE A 32 -0.56 7.62 -4.42
C PHE A 32 -2.02 7.54 -3.98
N LEU A 33 -2.50 6.32 -3.74
CA LEU A 33 -3.84 6.05 -3.24
C LEU A 33 -3.74 5.49 -1.81
N ASP A 34 -4.07 6.29 -0.83
CA ASP A 34 -4.10 5.93 0.58
C ASP A 34 -5.54 6.03 1.10
N HIS A 35 -6.16 4.91 1.38
CA HIS A 35 -5.87 3.49 1.11
C HIS A 35 -7.02 2.88 0.29
N ILE A 36 -6.79 1.69 -0.29
CA ILE A 36 -7.79 1.09 -1.21
C ILE A 36 -9.14 0.79 -0.56
N SER A 37 -9.16 0.45 0.73
CA SER A 37 -10.42 0.13 1.43
C SER A 37 -11.36 1.33 1.57
N ILE A 38 -10.86 2.57 1.48
CA ILE A 38 -11.72 3.77 1.56
C ILE A 38 -12.64 3.88 0.34
N VAL A 39 -12.17 3.38 -0.82
CA VAL A 39 -12.94 3.42 -2.07
C VAL A 39 -14.17 2.53 -1.99
N ILE A 40 -14.12 1.49 -1.17
CA ILE A 40 -15.20 0.50 -1.03
C ILE A 40 -16.07 0.72 0.20
N SER A 41 -15.63 1.56 1.15
CA SER A 41 -16.34 1.80 2.43
C SER A 41 -17.72 2.46 2.28
N GLY A 42 -18.00 3.06 1.12
CA GLY A 42 -19.28 3.72 0.82
C GLY A 42 -20.25 2.87 0.00
N MET A 43 -19.91 1.62 -0.31
CA MET A 43 -20.75 0.75 -1.11
C MET A 43 -21.53 -0.21 -0.20
N ASP A 44 -22.85 -0.21 -0.34
CA ASP A 44 -23.77 -1.05 0.42
C ASP A 44 -23.76 -2.50 -0.13
N THR A 45 -22.60 -3.18 0.02
CA THR A 45 -22.44 -4.57 -0.40
C THR A 45 -21.75 -5.40 0.65
N GLN A 46 -22.26 -6.61 0.86
CA GLN A 46 -21.70 -7.58 1.83
C GLN A 46 -20.38 -8.23 1.35
N ASP A 47 -19.89 -7.90 0.15
CA ASP A 47 -18.71 -8.54 -0.45
C ASP A 47 -17.58 -7.52 -0.72
N GLU A 48 -16.91 -7.11 0.36
CA GLU A 48 -15.71 -6.25 0.33
C GLU A 48 -14.63 -6.81 -0.62
N ARG A 49 -14.45 -8.13 -0.63
CA ARG A 49 -13.45 -8.81 -1.43
C ARG A 49 -13.67 -8.61 -2.93
N ARG A 50 -14.90 -8.80 -3.38
CA ARG A 50 -15.27 -8.61 -4.79
C ARG A 50 -15.09 -7.17 -5.24
N LEU A 51 -15.40 -6.22 -4.37
CA LEU A 51 -15.20 -4.80 -4.67
C LEU A 51 -13.72 -4.44 -4.82
N ILE A 52 -12.86 -4.96 -3.95
CA ILE A 52 -11.40 -4.80 -4.08
C ILE A 52 -10.92 -5.39 -5.41
N ASP A 53 -11.35 -6.59 -5.78
CA ASP A 53 -10.99 -7.25 -7.04
C ASP A 53 -11.36 -6.40 -8.24
N MET A 54 -12.58 -5.91 -8.27
CA MET A 54 -13.08 -5.05 -9.35
C MET A 54 -12.32 -3.72 -9.42
N THR A 55 -12.06 -3.11 -8.26
CA THR A 55 -11.32 -1.84 -8.17
C THR A 55 -9.89 -2.02 -8.64
N MET A 56 -9.18 -3.04 -8.16
CA MET A 56 -7.81 -3.33 -8.60
C MET A 56 -7.72 -3.59 -10.10
N THR A 57 -8.69 -4.31 -10.66
CA THR A 57 -8.75 -4.55 -12.11
C THR A 57 -8.93 -3.25 -12.89
N LYS A 58 -9.79 -2.34 -12.41
CA LYS A 58 -9.99 -1.01 -13.02
C LYS A 58 -8.73 -0.15 -12.90
N LEU A 59 -8.09 -0.13 -11.72
CA LEU A 59 -6.84 0.62 -11.50
C LEU A 59 -5.73 0.10 -12.40
N ARG A 60 -5.56 -1.22 -12.56
CA ARG A 60 -4.56 -1.80 -13.46
C ARG A 60 -4.75 -1.34 -14.91
N LYS A 61 -5.98 -1.42 -15.42
CA LYS A 61 -6.31 -0.92 -16.76
C LYS A 61 -6.02 0.57 -16.91
N LEU A 62 -6.35 1.35 -15.89
CA LEU A 62 -6.14 2.79 -15.88
C LEU A 62 -4.66 3.17 -15.92
N VAL A 63 -3.81 2.47 -15.16
CA VAL A 63 -2.36 2.66 -15.18
C VAL A 63 -1.78 2.39 -16.58
N GLU A 64 -2.24 1.32 -17.24
CA GLU A 64 -1.84 0.98 -18.61
C GLU A 64 -2.32 2.03 -19.63
N GLU A 65 -3.55 2.52 -19.50
CA GLU A 65 -4.12 3.58 -20.33
C GLU A 65 -3.35 4.90 -20.19
N LEU A 66 -3.07 5.29 -18.96
CA LEU A 66 -2.50 6.60 -18.63
C LEU A 66 -0.96 6.65 -18.66
N LYS A 67 -0.30 5.50 -18.68
CA LYS A 67 1.17 5.37 -18.60
C LYS A 67 1.76 6.10 -17.39
N CYS A 68 1.12 5.96 -16.22
CA CYS A 68 1.57 6.51 -14.95
C CYS A 68 2.03 5.40 -13.99
N ALA A 69 2.80 5.76 -12.97
CA ALA A 69 3.08 4.86 -11.85
C ALA A 69 2.05 5.07 -10.75
N MET A 70 1.56 3.97 -10.15
CA MET A 70 0.57 4.03 -9.09
C MET A 70 1.05 3.24 -7.86
N PHE A 71 0.97 3.89 -6.71
CA PHE A 71 1.25 3.32 -5.40
C PHE A 71 -0.07 3.22 -4.63
N VAL A 72 -0.40 2.01 -4.21
CA VAL A 72 -1.66 1.73 -3.51
C VAL A 72 -1.35 1.22 -2.12
N VAL A 73 -1.83 1.93 -1.11
CA VAL A 73 -1.72 1.51 0.28
C VAL A 73 -2.84 0.53 0.59
N SER A 74 -2.50 -0.57 1.23
CA SER A 74 -3.45 -1.59 1.71
C SER A 74 -3.17 -1.94 3.15
N HIS A 75 -4.23 -2.06 3.95
CA HIS A 75 -4.10 -2.58 5.30
C HIS A 75 -3.82 -4.08 5.29
N LEU A 76 -3.13 -4.52 6.35
CA LEU A 76 -2.92 -5.93 6.62
C LEU A 76 -4.08 -6.48 7.47
N LYS A 77 -4.44 -7.73 7.23
CA LYS A 77 -5.24 -8.50 8.17
C LYS A 77 -4.35 -8.94 9.34
N ARG A 78 -4.97 -9.15 10.50
CA ARG A 78 -4.24 -9.67 11.65
C ARG A 78 -3.63 -11.03 11.32
N PRO A 79 -2.33 -11.26 11.63
CA PRO A 79 -1.70 -12.57 11.40
C PRO A 79 -2.35 -13.63 12.30
N GLU A 80 -2.30 -14.87 11.84
CA GLU A 80 -2.71 -16.00 12.66
C GLU A 80 -1.61 -16.25 13.70
N GLY A 81 -1.98 -16.20 15.00
CA GLY A 81 -1.03 -16.42 16.08
C GLY A 81 -1.25 -15.52 17.28
N LYS A 82 -0.27 -15.53 18.19
CA LYS A 82 -0.34 -14.80 19.46
C LYS A 82 0.03 -13.33 19.29
N PHE A 83 0.96 -13.03 18.36
CA PHE A 83 1.53 -11.71 18.15
C PHE A 83 0.90 -11.00 16.96
N GLY A 84 0.82 -9.67 17.03
CA GLY A 84 0.32 -8.80 15.97
C GLY A 84 1.44 -8.17 15.13
N HIS A 85 1.07 -7.43 14.09
CA HIS A 85 2.04 -6.67 13.30
C HIS A 85 2.71 -5.56 14.11
N GLU A 86 2.02 -5.08 15.15
CA GLU A 86 2.52 -4.11 16.11
C GLU A 86 3.65 -4.65 17.01
N GLU A 87 3.86 -5.96 17.00
CA GLU A 87 4.91 -6.68 17.72
C GLU A 87 5.99 -7.23 16.76
N GLY A 88 6.14 -6.59 15.59
CA GLY A 88 7.21 -6.91 14.64
C GLY A 88 6.99 -8.17 13.80
N VAL A 89 5.77 -8.74 13.79
CA VAL A 89 5.50 -9.94 12.96
C VAL A 89 5.77 -9.65 11.50
N GLN A 90 6.63 -10.49 10.90
CA GLN A 90 7.01 -10.41 9.50
C GLN A 90 5.80 -10.39 8.58
N THR A 91 5.78 -9.47 7.63
CA THR A 91 4.72 -9.35 6.62
C THR A 91 4.82 -10.44 5.55
N SER A 92 3.68 -10.80 4.98
CA SER A 92 3.60 -11.73 3.84
C SER A 92 2.45 -11.33 2.91
N LEU A 93 2.48 -11.85 1.68
CA LEU A 93 1.39 -11.64 0.71
C LEU A 93 0.03 -12.15 1.22
N SER A 94 0.05 -13.18 2.08
CA SER A 94 -1.16 -13.73 2.69
C SER A 94 -1.80 -12.80 3.72
N HIS A 95 -1.05 -11.81 4.22
CA HIS A 95 -1.56 -10.81 5.18
C HIS A 95 -2.25 -9.62 4.51
N LEU A 96 -2.23 -9.51 3.18
CA LEU A 96 -2.97 -8.45 2.50
C LEU A 96 -4.48 -8.60 2.79
N ARG A 97 -5.07 -7.52 3.29
CA ARG A 97 -6.49 -7.52 3.64
C ARG A 97 -7.34 -7.43 2.38
N GLY A 98 -8.31 -8.30 2.29
CA GLY A 98 -9.38 -8.24 1.31
C GLY A 98 -9.22 -9.25 0.18
N SER A 99 -8.18 -9.20 -0.64
CA SER A 99 -8.15 -10.02 -1.85
C SER A 99 -6.76 -10.43 -2.33
N HIS A 100 -6.68 -11.60 -2.94
CA HIS A 100 -5.51 -12.05 -3.69
C HIS A 100 -5.19 -11.18 -4.92
N SER A 101 -6.17 -10.42 -5.44
CA SER A 101 -5.97 -9.51 -6.58
C SER A 101 -4.94 -8.41 -6.27
N LEU A 102 -4.83 -7.97 -5.01
CA LEU A 102 -3.81 -7.02 -4.57
C LEU A 102 -2.40 -7.55 -4.90
N ALA A 103 -2.13 -8.80 -4.54
CA ALA A 103 -0.84 -9.43 -4.85
C ALA A 103 -0.70 -9.75 -6.34
N GLN A 104 -1.77 -10.22 -7.00
CA GLN A 104 -1.72 -10.69 -8.39
C GLN A 104 -1.52 -9.55 -9.39
N LEU A 105 -2.24 -8.44 -9.22
CA LEU A 105 -2.27 -7.32 -10.16
C LEU A 105 -1.15 -6.30 -9.92
N SER A 106 -0.51 -6.30 -8.74
CA SER A 106 0.65 -5.45 -8.47
C SER A 106 1.90 -6.01 -9.13
N ASP A 107 2.76 -5.13 -9.64
CA ASP A 107 4.07 -5.49 -10.17
C ASP A 107 5.08 -5.69 -9.04
N CYS A 108 5.04 -4.83 -8.02
CA CYS A 108 5.82 -4.96 -6.79
C CYS A 108 4.90 -4.86 -5.58
N VAL A 109 5.24 -5.55 -4.50
CA VAL A 109 4.58 -5.45 -3.19
C VAL A 109 5.65 -5.26 -2.13
N LEU A 110 5.53 -4.16 -1.39
CA LEU A 110 6.40 -3.83 -0.27
C LEU A 110 5.63 -3.99 1.03
N GLY A 111 6.23 -4.65 2.01
CA GLY A 111 5.76 -4.71 3.38
C GLY A 111 6.62 -3.80 4.26
N PHE A 112 5.97 -3.10 5.18
CA PHE A 112 6.64 -2.28 6.18
C PHE A 112 6.36 -2.87 7.55
N GLU A 113 7.43 -3.24 8.24
CA GLU A 113 7.41 -3.98 9.52
C GLU A 113 8.01 -3.11 10.61
N ARG A 114 7.37 -3.05 11.77
CA ARG A 114 7.86 -2.30 12.91
C ARG A 114 7.40 -2.96 14.20
N ASP A 115 8.32 -3.22 15.12
CA ASP A 115 8.00 -3.59 16.49
C ASP A 115 7.79 -2.32 17.32
N GLN A 116 6.52 -1.97 17.56
CA GLN A 116 6.16 -0.79 18.35
C GLN A 116 6.26 -1.03 19.86
N GLN A 117 6.38 -2.30 20.27
CA GLN A 117 6.48 -2.71 21.68
C GLN A 117 7.92 -2.89 22.15
N SER A 118 8.88 -2.95 21.22
CA SER A 118 10.30 -3.01 21.55
C SER A 118 10.76 -1.75 22.30
N GLU A 119 11.52 -1.90 23.37
CA GLU A 119 12.11 -0.78 24.10
C GLU A 119 13.23 -0.10 23.29
N ASP A 120 14.02 -0.89 22.56
CA ASP A 120 15.22 -0.41 21.86
C ASP A 120 14.96 -0.09 20.37
N GLU A 121 14.09 -0.86 19.70
CA GLU A 121 13.91 -0.81 18.24
C GLU A 121 12.55 -0.26 17.81
N HIS A 122 11.77 0.36 18.72
CA HIS A 122 10.44 0.87 18.40
C HIS A 122 10.40 1.95 17.30
N ASN A 123 11.54 2.53 16.95
CA ASN A 123 11.70 3.50 15.86
C ASN A 123 12.30 2.89 14.58
N VAL A 124 12.62 1.60 14.59
CA VAL A 124 13.18 0.89 13.44
C VAL A 124 12.07 0.34 12.57
N LEU A 125 12.12 0.63 11.27
CA LEU A 125 11.17 0.18 10.26
C LEU A 125 11.90 -0.68 9.22
N THR A 126 11.53 -1.94 9.10
CA THR A 126 12.05 -2.82 8.04
C THR A 126 11.17 -2.71 6.80
N CYS A 127 11.75 -2.37 5.65
CA CYS A 127 11.11 -2.45 4.35
C CYS A 127 11.46 -3.79 3.69
N ARG A 128 10.43 -4.57 3.38
CA ARG A 128 10.58 -5.89 2.78
C ARG A 128 9.91 -5.96 1.41
N VAL A 129 10.63 -6.47 0.42
CA VAL A 129 10.06 -6.83 -0.88
C VAL A 129 9.35 -8.17 -0.75
N LEU A 130 8.02 -8.16 -0.85
CA LEU A 130 7.18 -9.36 -0.82
C LEU A 130 6.95 -9.93 -2.21
N LYS A 131 7.02 -9.09 -3.23
CA LYS A 131 6.90 -9.46 -4.64
C LYS A 131 7.65 -8.46 -5.50
N ASN A 132 8.37 -8.96 -6.48
CA ASN A 132 8.94 -8.18 -7.56
C ASN A 132 8.77 -8.96 -8.87
N ARG A 133 7.87 -8.49 -9.75
CA ARG A 133 7.57 -9.16 -11.02
C ARG A 133 8.75 -9.08 -12.00
N PHE A 134 9.58 -8.05 -11.88
CA PHE A 134 10.62 -7.77 -12.87
C PHE A 134 11.87 -8.62 -12.66
N SER A 135 12.34 -8.75 -11.41
CA SER A 135 13.54 -9.53 -11.09
C SER A 135 13.22 -10.87 -10.40
N GLY A 136 12.06 -10.98 -9.74
CA GLY A 136 11.72 -12.11 -8.89
C GLY A 136 12.33 -12.05 -7.49
N ASP A 137 13.21 -11.08 -7.21
CA ASP A 137 13.88 -10.95 -5.91
C ASP A 137 12.90 -10.53 -4.83
N THR A 138 13.06 -11.14 -3.67
CA THR A 138 12.29 -10.86 -2.46
C THR A 138 13.21 -10.86 -1.24
N GLY A 139 12.77 -10.28 -0.14
CA GLY A 139 13.55 -10.19 1.09
C GLY A 139 13.62 -8.76 1.64
N ILE A 140 14.47 -8.52 2.61
CA ILE A 140 14.68 -7.17 3.19
C ILE A 140 15.35 -6.30 2.13
N ALA A 141 14.75 -5.14 1.87
CA ALA A 141 15.30 -4.15 0.97
C ALA A 141 16.15 -3.12 1.72
N THR A 142 15.65 -2.64 2.85
CA THR A 142 16.36 -1.68 3.70
C THR A 142 15.71 -1.62 5.08
N THR A 143 16.45 -1.07 6.03
CA THR A 143 15.97 -0.67 7.34
C THR A 143 15.99 0.85 7.43
N LEU A 144 14.91 1.42 7.95
CA LEU A 144 14.74 2.86 8.11
C LEU A 144 14.59 3.20 9.58
N ILE A 145 15.14 4.33 10.00
CA ILE A 145 15.01 4.85 11.37
C ILE A 145 14.06 6.05 11.34
N TYR A 146 13.02 5.99 12.16
CA TYR A 146 12.06 7.07 12.31
C TYR A 146 12.53 8.04 13.40
N ASN A 147 12.66 9.31 13.04
CA ASN A 147 12.95 10.39 13.96
C ASN A 147 11.64 11.09 14.38
N LYS A 148 11.32 11.01 15.69
CA LYS A 148 10.05 11.55 16.24
C LYS A 148 9.98 13.09 16.16
N ASP A 149 11.12 13.77 16.31
CA ASP A 149 11.16 15.24 16.37
C ASP A 149 10.95 15.87 15.00
N THR A 150 11.43 15.20 13.95
CA THR A 150 11.34 15.71 12.58
C THR A 150 10.27 15.03 11.74
N GLY A 151 9.73 13.88 12.18
CA GLY A 151 8.81 13.04 11.41
C GLY A 151 9.45 12.38 10.17
N ARG A 152 10.78 12.31 10.11
CA ARG A 152 11.52 11.79 8.95
C ARG A 152 11.94 10.35 9.16
N LEU A 153 12.03 9.63 8.06
CA LEU A 153 12.71 8.34 7.94
C LEU A 153 14.08 8.56 7.29
N SER A 154 15.11 7.95 7.84
CA SER A 154 16.46 7.89 7.27
C SER A 154 16.90 6.44 7.16
N GLU A 155 17.81 6.13 6.26
CA GLU A 155 18.42 4.80 6.23
C GLU A 155 19.18 4.54 7.53
N GLY A 156 19.02 3.34 8.07
CA GLY A 156 19.84 2.84 9.17
C GLY A 156 21.20 2.42 8.61
N ASP A 157 22.28 2.73 9.34
CA ASP A 157 23.59 2.17 9.04
C ASP A 157 23.50 0.66 9.32
N PHE A 158 23.68 -0.17 8.29
CA PHE A 158 23.94 -1.58 8.46
C PHE A 158 25.44 -1.69 8.77
N ASP A 159 25.79 -1.80 10.03
CA ASP A 159 27.06 -2.41 10.38
C ASP A 159 26.99 -3.89 9.96
N GLU A 160 27.78 -4.25 8.95
CA GLU A 160 27.95 -5.63 8.48
C GLU A 160 28.64 -6.51 9.56
#